data_1b799aeef9f570c1b7fcd065f474a939
#
_entry.id   1b799aeef9f570c1b7fcd065f474a939
#
_cell.length_a   1.000
_cell.length_b   1.000
_cell.length_c   1.000
_cell.angle_alpha   90.00
_cell.angle_beta   90.00
_cell.angle_gamma   90.00
#
_symmetry.space_group_name_H-M   'P 1'
#
loop_
_entity.id
_entity.type
_entity.pdbx_description
1 polymer ?
#
loop_
_entity_poly.entity_id
_entity_poly.type
_entity_poly.pdbx_seq_one_letter_code
_entity_poly.pdbx_strand_id
1 'polypeptide(L)'
;MKKVHFIAIGGSAMHNLAIALHRKGYEVTGSDDEIFEPSKSRLAKEGILPPQWGWYPEKLDKSYDAVILGMHARIDNPELVRAQELGLKVYSYPEYLYEQSKDKTRIVVGGSHGKTTITSMILHVLKQVGIETDFMVGAQLEGFDVMVRLSETAKYMVMEGDEYLTSPIDRVPKFHHYHPHIAVISGIGWDHVNVFPTFDNYLEQFRIFVRTIEQGGCLIYDQTDVEAEKIAQGAQCQTYGYGVHPFESNGIKTTLLLPDGSRREVGVFGSHNMKNINAARLVCQQLGVTDAQFYEAIASFKGAARRLELLFDNGDNFIFRDFAHAPSKVNASVKALREQFPEKHLIAVFELHTYSSLSEVFIDHYRDALKLADQAIVFYDPHAVAIKKLELMPDARIVEGFGRSDLKVVHNKAELIALLEKGQRKNVIGAFMSSGDFNGLTTDDLRALYDERS
;
A
#
# COMPACT_ATOMS: atom_id res chain seq x y z
N MET A 1 22.04 5.11 -26.19
CA MET A 1 21.22 5.48 -25.01
C MET A 1 19.78 5.19 -25.36
N LYS A 2 19.04 4.44 -24.57
CA LYS A 2 17.62 4.15 -24.85
C LYS A 2 16.78 5.39 -24.57
N LYS A 3 15.81 5.66 -25.43
CA LYS A 3 14.94 6.83 -25.36
C LYS A 3 13.50 6.44 -25.11
N VAL A 4 12.88 6.97 -24.06
CA VAL A 4 11.52 6.63 -23.66
C VAL A 4 10.66 7.87 -23.43
N HIS A 5 9.38 7.76 -23.74
CA HIS A 5 8.40 8.83 -23.52
C HIS A 5 7.28 8.37 -22.59
N PHE A 6 6.89 9.25 -21.66
CA PHE A 6 5.84 8.99 -20.70
C PHE A 6 4.59 9.82 -21.02
N ILE A 7 3.48 9.16 -21.30
CA ILE A 7 2.15 9.79 -21.38
C ILE A 7 1.54 9.77 -19.96
N ALA A 8 1.24 10.93 -19.41
CA ALA A 8 0.85 11.18 -18.02
C ALA A 8 2.01 10.92 -17.02
N ILE A 9 3.14 11.60 -17.25
CA ILE A 9 4.38 11.44 -16.44
C ILE A 9 4.20 11.85 -14.97
N GLY A 10 3.28 12.78 -14.66
CA GLY A 10 3.04 13.31 -13.30
C GLY A 10 2.34 12.33 -12.36
N GLY A 11 1.79 11.23 -12.88
CA GLY A 11 1.14 10.21 -12.07
C GLY A 11 2.07 9.65 -10.97
N SER A 12 1.50 9.26 -9.82
CA SER A 12 2.29 8.81 -8.65
C SER A 12 3.24 7.66 -8.97
N ALA A 13 2.82 6.64 -9.70
CA ALA A 13 3.66 5.53 -10.14
C ALA A 13 4.60 5.96 -11.29
N MET A 14 4.07 6.74 -12.24
CA MET A 14 4.74 7.13 -13.49
C MET A 14 6.00 7.95 -13.24
N HIS A 15 5.93 9.02 -12.42
CA HIS A 15 7.10 9.85 -12.15
C HIS A 15 8.23 9.08 -11.45
N ASN A 16 7.89 8.11 -10.58
CA ASN A 16 8.91 7.29 -9.92
C ASN A 16 9.62 6.35 -10.91
N LEU A 17 8.89 5.77 -11.88
CA LEU A 17 9.50 4.97 -12.94
C LEU A 17 10.33 5.83 -13.89
N ALA A 18 9.84 7.03 -14.25
CA ALA A 18 10.58 7.98 -15.07
C ALA A 18 11.93 8.36 -14.43
N ILE A 19 11.94 8.68 -13.14
CA ILE A 19 13.16 8.96 -12.36
C ILE A 19 14.09 7.74 -12.33
N ALA A 20 13.55 6.54 -12.10
CA ALA A 20 14.36 5.31 -12.06
C ALA A 20 15.05 5.02 -13.40
N LEU A 21 14.34 5.22 -14.52
CA LEU A 21 14.92 5.06 -15.86
C LEU A 21 15.95 6.14 -16.18
N HIS A 22 15.67 7.39 -15.81
CA HIS A 22 16.63 8.48 -15.96
C HIS A 22 17.94 8.19 -15.21
N ARG A 23 17.86 7.79 -13.96
CA ARG A 23 19.01 7.37 -13.14
C ARG A 23 19.73 6.14 -13.68
N LYS A 24 19.01 5.27 -14.41
CA LYS A 24 19.57 4.11 -15.14
C LYS A 24 20.26 4.53 -16.46
N GLY A 25 20.23 5.80 -16.85
CA GLY A 25 20.89 6.33 -18.03
C GLY A 25 20.04 6.36 -19.31
N TYR A 26 18.72 6.32 -19.18
CA TYR A 26 17.80 6.52 -20.31
C TYR A 26 17.60 8.01 -20.58
N GLU A 27 17.39 8.36 -21.85
CA GLU A 27 16.80 9.64 -22.22
C GLU A 27 15.29 9.57 -21.96
N VAL A 28 14.83 10.32 -20.96
CA VAL A 28 13.44 10.30 -20.51
C VAL A 28 12.77 11.62 -20.89
N THR A 29 11.65 11.53 -21.60
CA THR A 29 10.75 12.64 -21.87
C THR A 29 9.34 12.29 -21.41
N GLY A 30 8.46 13.26 -21.29
CA GLY A 30 7.06 12.99 -20.96
C GLY A 30 6.18 14.21 -21.13
N SER A 31 4.88 13.97 -21.03
CA SER A 31 3.82 14.97 -21.10
C SER A 31 2.75 14.67 -20.06
N ASP A 32 2.04 15.71 -19.63
CA ASP A 32 0.88 15.61 -18.75
C ASP A 32 0.02 16.86 -18.90
N ASP A 33 -1.28 16.77 -18.65
CA ASP A 33 -2.18 17.92 -18.65
C ASP A 33 -1.97 18.82 -17.41
N GLU A 34 -1.61 18.21 -16.27
CA GLU A 34 -1.21 18.91 -15.06
C GLU A 34 -0.35 18.02 -14.15
N ILE A 35 0.70 18.59 -13.53
CA ILE A 35 1.58 17.85 -12.62
C ILE A 35 1.55 18.50 -11.22
N PHE A 36 1.07 17.74 -10.23
CA PHE A 36 0.95 18.16 -8.85
C PHE A 36 2.17 17.76 -8.01
N GLU A 37 2.25 18.30 -6.81
CA GLU A 37 3.21 17.83 -5.81
C GLU A 37 2.82 16.43 -5.26
N PRO A 38 3.79 15.59 -4.96
CA PRO A 38 5.25 15.78 -4.96
C PRO A 38 5.93 15.50 -6.32
N SER A 39 5.19 15.04 -7.32
CA SER A 39 5.74 14.63 -8.64
C SER A 39 6.47 15.77 -9.32
N LYS A 40 5.90 16.98 -9.26
CA LYS A 40 6.47 18.19 -9.86
C LYS A 40 7.88 18.49 -9.36
N SER A 41 8.03 18.62 -8.04
CA SER A 41 9.33 18.90 -7.41
C SER A 41 10.33 17.77 -7.63
N ARG A 42 9.89 16.51 -7.64
CA ARG A 42 10.75 15.35 -7.85
C ARG A 42 11.29 15.28 -9.28
N LEU A 43 10.43 15.47 -10.30
CA LEU A 43 10.82 15.52 -11.70
C LEU A 43 11.74 16.72 -11.99
N ALA A 44 11.46 17.88 -11.39
CA ALA A 44 12.30 19.08 -11.51
C ALA A 44 13.70 18.86 -10.95
N LYS A 45 13.82 18.21 -9.78
CA LYS A 45 15.10 17.86 -9.15
C LYS A 45 15.98 16.99 -10.05
N GLU A 46 15.39 16.09 -10.82
CA GLU A 46 16.11 15.22 -11.76
C GLU A 46 16.31 15.87 -13.15
N GLY A 47 15.77 17.08 -13.39
CA GLY A 47 15.90 17.77 -14.67
C GLY A 47 15.03 17.19 -15.80
N ILE A 48 14.02 16.39 -15.48
CA ILE A 48 13.12 15.75 -16.45
C ILE A 48 11.66 16.23 -16.34
N LEU A 49 11.43 17.35 -15.64
CA LEU A 49 10.11 17.98 -15.61
C LEU A 49 9.77 18.54 -17.00
N PRO A 50 8.61 18.20 -17.58
CA PRO A 50 8.17 18.82 -18.83
C PRO A 50 8.13 20.35 -18.72
N PRO A 51 8.64 21.10 -19.72
CA PRO A 51 8.68 22.55 -19.68
C PRO A 51 7.30 23.21 -19.79
N GLN A 52 6.32 22.47 -20.31
CA GLN A 52 4.94 22.92 -20.53
C GLN A 52 3.97 21.78 -20.27
N TRP A 53 2.77 22.10 -19.81
CA TRP A 53 1.67 21.17 -19.64
C TRP A 53 0.90 20.97 -20.94
N GLY A 54 0.39 19.77 -21.16
CA GLY A 54 -0.38 19.41 -22.37
C GLY A 54 0.23 18.22 -23.10
N TRP A 55 -0.33 17.93 -24.27
CA TRP A 55 0.00 16.79 -25.11
C TRP A 55 0.60 17.27 -26.42
N TYR A 56 1.76 16.72 -26.81
CA TYR A 56 2.59 17.21 -27.92
C TYR A 56 2.98 16.05 -28.85
N PRO A 57 2.03 15.53 -29.70
CA PRO A 57 2.28 14.38 -30.56
C PRO A 57 3.43 14.57 -31.53
N GLU A 58 3.74 15.82 -31.92
CA GLU A 58 4.87 16.18 -32.80
C GLU A 58 6.26 15.91 -32.18
N LYS A 59 6.35 15.74 -30.86
CA LYS A 59 7.60 15.34 -30.18
C LYS A 59 7.95 13.87 -30.41
N LEU A 60 6.98 13.04 -30.80
CA LEU A 60 7.18 11.62 -31.02
C LEU A 60 7.64 11.33 -32.44
N ASP A 61 8.75 10.60 -32.54
CA ASP A 61 9.30 10.08 -33.78
C ASP A 61 9.81 8.63 -33.58
N LYS A 62 10.34 8.04 -34.65
CA LYS A 62 10.82 6.65 -34.63
C LYS A 62 12.13 6.43 -33.86
N SER A 63 12.71 7.45 -33.25
CA SER A 63 13.89 7.32 -32.40
C SER A 63 13.56 6.84 -30.97
N TYR A 64 12.30 6.85 -30.59
CA TYR A 64 11.87 6.32 -29.29
C TYR A 64 11.85 4.80 -29.27
N ASP A 65 12.48 4.20 -28.26
CA ASP A 65 12.47 2.74 -28.03
C ASP A 65 11.16 2.27 -27.43
N ALA A 66 10.50 3.12 -26.63
CA ALA A 66 9.22 2.80 -25.99
C ALA A 66 8.42 4.06 -25.59
N VAL A 67 7.11 3.92 -25.54
CA VAL A 67 6.18 4.86 -24.93
C VAL A 67 5.50 4.17 -23.73
N ILE A 68 5.51 4.81 -22.57
CA ILE A 68 4.90 4.29 -21.34
C ILE A 68 3.61 5.05 -21.07
N LEU A 69 2.49 4.32 -21.06
CA LEU A 69 1.13 4.87 -20.92
C LEU A 69 0.67 4.86 -19.46
N GLY A 70 0.35 6.02 -18.92
CA GLY A 70 -0.26 6.16 -17.60
C GLY A 70 -1.71 5.70 -17.58
N MET A 71 -2.15 5.14 -16.44
CA MET A 71 -3.48 4.56 -16.26
C MET A 71 -4.62 5.58 -16.48
N HIS A 72 -4.39 6.85 -16.16
CA HIS A 72 -5.41 7.90 -16.27
C HIS A 72 -5.41 8.62 -17.62
N ALA A 73 -4.47 8.27 -18.51
CA ALA A 73 -4.50 8.78 -19.88
C ALA A 73 -5.76 8.27 -20.62
N ARG A 74 -6.33 9.11 -21.47
CA ARG A 74 -7.51 8.72 -22.25
C ARG A 74 -7.08 7.87 -23.44
N ILE A 75 -7.99 6.99 -23.90
CA ILE A 75 -7.76 6.15 -25.08
C ILE A 75 -7.55 6.97 -26.36
N ASP A 76 -8.13 8.17 -26.40
CA ASP A 76 -8.03 9.14 -27.51
C ASP A 76 -6.91 10.18 -27.30
N ASN A 77 -5.97 9.96 -26.37
CA ASN A 77 -4.85 10.85 -26.14
C ASN A 77 -4.01 11.03 -27.43
N PRO A 78 -3.73 12.27 -27.87
CA PRO A 78 -3.08 12.52 -29.15
C PRO A 78 -1.66 11.94 -29.25
N GLU A 79 -0.91 11.85 -28.15
CA GLU A 79 0.41 11.22 -28.15
C GLU A 79 0.30 9.69 -28.24
N LEU A 80 -0.72 9.08 -27.62
CA LEU A 80 -1.00 7.65 -27.76
C LEU A 80 -1.34 7.31 -29.21
N VAL A 81 -2.24 8.08 -29.83
CA VAL A 81 -2.60 7.90 -31.25
C VAL A 81 -1.36 8.04 -32.13
N ARG A 82 -0.54 9.08 -31.88
CA ARG A 82 0.69 9.29 -32.65
C ARG A 82 1.71 8.16 -32.48
N ALA A 83 1.87 7.63 -31.27
CA ALA A 83 2.76 6.50 -31.01
C ALA A 83 2.31 5.25 -31.80
N GLN A 84 1.01 4.98 -31.85
CA GLN A 84 0.42 3.88 -32.62
C GLN A 84 0.61 4.08 -34.13
N GLU A 85 0.39 5.28 -34.68
CA GLU A 85 0.64 5.61 -36.09
C GLU A 85 2.10 5.38 -36.49
N LEU A 86 3.05 5.72 -35.62
CA LEU A 86 4.48 5.52 -35.84
C LEU A 86 4.92 4.07 -35.68
N GLY A 87 4.05 3.19 -35.16
CA GLY A 87 4.37 1.80 -34.84
C GLY A 87 5.34 1.66 -33.66
N LEU A 88 5.36 2.63 -32.73
CA LEU A 88 6.16 2.55 -31.51
C LEU A 88 5.59 1.52 -30.55
N LYS A 89 6.46 0.89 -29.76
CA LYS A 89 6.02 0.00 -28.69
C LYS A 89 5.42 0.83 -27.56
N VAL A 90 4.14 0.63 -27.31
CA VAL A 90 3.41 1.23 -26.19
C VAL A 90 3.28 0.18 -25.09
N TYR A 91 3.73 0.53 -23.89
CA TYR A 91 3.65 -0.30 -22.69
C TYR A 91 2.82 0.41 -21.63
N SER A 92 2.07 -0.35 -20.88
CA SER A 92 1.60 0.08 -19.57
C SER A 92 2.75 0.13 -18.56
N TYR A 93 2.52 0.78 -17.42
CA TYR A 93 3.47 0.81 -16.32
C TYR A 93 3.94 -0.60 -15.86
N PRO A 94 3.04 -1.56 -15.56
CA PRO A 94 3.48 -2.89 -15.13
C PRO A 94 4.17 -3.71 -16.23
N GLU A 95 3.73 -3.61 -17.48
CA GLU A 95 4.41 -4.26 -18.60
C GLU A 95 5.86 -3.76 -18.74
N TYR A 96 6.07 -2.45 -18.57
CA TYR A 96 7.43 -1.92 -18.68
C TYR A 96 8.31 -2.29 -17.48
N LEU A 97 7.76 -2.41 -16.29
CA LEU A 97 8.46 -2.98 -15.13
C LEU A 97 8.86 -4.43 -15.37
N TYR A 98 7.98 -5.22 -15.98
CA TYR A 98 8.32 -6.58 -16.39
C TYR A 98 9.48 -6.59 -17.40
N GLU A 99 9.42 -5.77 -18.46
CA GLU A 99 10.51 -5.62 -19.43
C GLU A 99 11.85 -5.25 -18.79
N GLN A 100 11.84 -4.43 -17.74
CA GLN A 100 13.03 -4.05 -16.99
C GLN A 100 13.54 -5.13 -16.03
N SER A 101 12.75 -6.17 -15.77
CA SER A 101 13.03 -7.21 -14.78
C SER A 101 12.93 -8.65 -15.31
N LYS A 102 12.70 -8.84 -16.60
CA LYS A 102 12.50 -10.18 -17.17
C LYS A 102 13.70 -11.14 -16.97
N ASP A 103 14.91 -10.59 -16.90
CA ASP A 103 16.14 -11.33 -16.66
C ASP A 103 16.50 -11.45 -15.16
N LYS A 104 15.58 -11.05 -14.25
CA LYS A 104 15.78 -11.06 -12.80
C LYS A 104 14.83 -12.04 -12.13
N THR A 105 15.21 -12.53 -10.96
CA THR A 105 14.26 -13.23 -10.09
C THR A 105 13.26 -12.21 -9.54
N ARG A 106 11.99 -12.35 -9.94
CA ARG A 106 10.90 -11.44 -9.55
C ARG A 106 10.16 -12.00 -8.34
N ILE A 107 10.06 -11.16 -7.32
CA ILE A 107 9.30 -11.38 -6.10
C ILE A 107 8.10 -10.45 -6.14
N VAL A 108 6.88 -10.96 -6.10
CA VAL A 108 5.66 -10.14 -6.18
C VAL A 108 4.78 -10.38 -4.98
N VAL A 109 4.55 -9.32 -4.21
CA VAL A 109 3.73 -9.38 -3.00
C VAL A 109 2.33 -8.87 -3.32
N GLY A 110 1.40 -9.79 -3.59
CA GLY A 110 -0.02 -9.52 -3.80
C GLY A 110 -0.86 -9.75 -2.55
N GLY A 111 -2.13 -9.41 -2.63
CA GLY A 111 -3.10 -9.58 -1.55
C GLY A 111 -3.76 -8.28 -1.13
N SER A 112 -4.88 -8.37 -0.43
CA SER A 112 -5.65 -7.20 0.00
C SER A 112 -5.01 -6.47 1.18
N HIS A 113 -4.16 -7.15 1.96
CA HIS A 113 -3.57 -6.65 3.19
C HIS A 113 -2.05 -6.84 3.21
N GLY A 114 -1.33 -5.98 3.95
CA GLY A 114 0.08 -6.19 4.25
C GLY A 114 1.07 -6.02 3.09
N LYS A 115 0.65 -5.87 1.83
CA LYS A 115 1.54 -5.76 0.66
C LYS A 115 2.75 -4.85 0.92
N THR A 116 2.49 -3.58 1.20
CA THR A 116 3.55 -2.57 1.42
C THR A 116 4.44 -2.95 2.61
N THR A 117 3.86 -3.43 3.70
CA THR A 117 4.62 -3.81 4.90
C THR A 117 5.51 -5.01 4.65
N ILE A 118 5.00 -6.07 4.00
CA ILE A 118 5.79 -7.27 3.65
C ILE A 118 6.92 -6.88 2.69
N THR A 119 6.60 -6.12 1.63
CA THR A 119 7.60 -5.62 0.68
C THR A 119 8.69 -4.81 1.38
N SER A 120 8.30 -3.92 2.30
CA SER A 120 9.24 -3.12 3.09
C SER A 120 10.14 -3.97 3.99
N MET A 121 9.57 -4.98 4.65
CA MET A 121 10.31 -5.92 5.50
C MET A 121 11.34 -6.71 4.67
N ILE A 122 10.93 -7.22 3.50
CA ILE A 122 11.83 -7.93 2.58
C ILE A 122 12.99 -7.02 2.17
N LEU A 123 12.69 -5.81 1.68
CA LEU A 123 13.70 -4.85 1.23
C LEU A 123 14.64 -4.42 2.37
N HIS A 124 14.09 -4.21 3.57
CA HIS A 124 14.88 -3.89 4.75
C HIS A 124 15.87 -5.01 5.07
N VAL A 125 15.41 -6.25 5.14
CA VAL A 125 16.26 -7.42 5.44
C VAL A 125 17.33 -7.59 4.35
N LEU A 126 16.96 -7.57 3.06
CA LEU A 126 17.93 -7.72 1.96
C LEU A 126 19.01 -6.64 1.99
N LYS A 127 18.63 -5.39 2.29
CA LYS A 127 19.57 -4.28 2.47
C LYS A 127 20.53 -4.52 3.63
N GLN A 128 20.04 -4.99 4.79
CA GLN A 128 20.85 -5.25 5.98
C GLN A 128 21.85 -6.40 5.77
N VAL A 129 21.48 -7.42 5.00
CA VAL A 129 22.36 -8.55 4.67
C VAL A 129 23.23 -8.31 3.43
N GLY A 130 23.17 -7.10 2.83
CA GLY A 130 24.00 -6.70 1.70
C GLY A 130 23.60 -7.30 0.35
N ILE A 131 22.35 -7.73 0.19
CA ILE A 131 21.82 -8.21 -1.09
C ILE A 131 21.26 -7.03 -1.88
N GLU A 132 21.89 -6.71 -3.01
CA GLU A 132 21.44 -5.66 -3.91
C GLU A 132 20.14 -6.08 -4.60
N THR A 133 19.15 -5.20 -4.58
CA THR A 133 17.80 -5.49 -5.05
C THR A 133 17.19 -4.28 -5.77
N ASP A 134 16.62 -4.51 -6.94
CA ASP A 134 15.70 -3.56 -7.56
C ASP A 134 14.33 -3.72 -6.92
N PHE A 135 13.52 -2.66 -6.98
CA PHE A 135 12.22 -2.71 -6.33
C PHE A 135 11.21 -1.72 -6.94
N MET A 136 9.94 -2.03 -6.73
CA MET A 136 8.81 -1.13 -6.89
C MET A 136 7.88 -1.27 -5.69
N VAL A 137 7.61 -0.16 -5.01
CA VAL A 137 6.75 -0.07 -3.82
C VAL A 137 5.65 0.96 -4.01
N GLY A 138 4.50 0.74 -3.41
CA GLY A 138 3.33 1.62 -3.52
C GLY A 138 3.37 2.87 -2.63
N ALA A 139 4.34 2.95 -1.70
CA ALA A 139 4.49 4.07 -0.77
C ALA A 139 5.96 4.36 -0.49
N GLN A 140 6.25 5.60 -0.05
CA GLN A 140 7.59 5.98 0.41
C GLN A 140 7.97 5.15 1.64
N LEU A 141 9.16 4.54 1.61
CA LEU A 141 9.69 3.74 2.71
C LEU A 141 10.77 4.50 3.47
N GLU A 142 10.86 4.32 4.79
CA GLU A 142 11.95 4.85 5.60
C GLU A 142 13.29 4.25 5.16
N GLY A 143 14.28 5.10 4.97
CA GLY A 143 15.62 4.69 4.49
C GLY A 143 15.73 4.40 2.99
N PHE A 144 14.67 4.71 2.21
CA PHE A 144 14.66 4.66 0.75
C PHE A 144 14.24 6.02 0.20
N ASP A 145 15.03 6.62 -0.66
CA ASP A 145 14.79 7.94 -1.26
C ASP A 145 13.86 7.89 -2.48
N VAL A 146 13.58 6.70 -3.00
CA VAL A 146 12.75 6.46 -4.18
C VAL A 146 11.75 5.33 -3.96
N MET A 147 10.68 5.32 -4.73
CA MET A 147 9.67 4.25 -4.73
C MET A 147 9.93 3.19 -5.83
N VAL A 148 10.76 3.51 -6.83
CA VAL A 148 11.21 2.58 -7.87
C VAL A 148 12.71 2.69 -8.00
N ARG A 149 13.40 1.56 -7.97
CA ARG A 149 14.83 1.44 -8.27
C ARG A 149 15.01 0.42 -9.37
N LEU A 150 15.80 0.77 -10.38
CA LEU A 150 16.19 -0.10 -11.49
C LEU A 150 17.69 0.00 -11.71
N SER A 151 18.37 -1.14 -11.83
CA SER A 151 19.81 -1.25 -12.07
C SER A 151 20.11 -2.32 -13.10
N GLU A 152 21.35 -2.35 -13.59
CA GLU A 152 21.84 -3.43 -14.44
C GLU A 152 22.39 -4.62 -13.63
N THR A 153 22.72 -4.39 -12.36
CA THR A 153 23.49 -5.34 -11.53
C THR A 153 22.65 -6.20 -10.61
N ALA A 154 21.52 -5.67 -10.10
CA ALA A 154 20.67 -6.38 -9.18
C ALA A 154 20.08 -7.64 -9.81
N LYS A 155 20.22 -8.78 -9.14
CA LYS A 155 19.68 -10.08 -9.56
C LYS A 155 18.19 -10.24 -9.20
N TYR A 156 17.70 -9.46 -8.24
CA TYR A 156 16.36 -9.55 -7.69
C TYR A 156 15.56 -8.30 -7.98
N MET A 157 14.26 -8.50 -8.22
CA MET A 157 13.26 -7.42 -8.33
C MET A 157 12.12 -7.71 -7.40
N VAL A 158 11.92 -6.88 -6.37
CA VAL A 158 10.80 -6.98 -5.42
C VAL A 158 9.74 -5.97 -5.80
N MET A 159 8.52 -6.44 -6.03
CA MET A 159 7.39 -5.62 -6.50
C MET A 159 6.17 -5.78 -5.60
N GLU A 160 5.53 -4.66 -5.29
CA GLU A 160 4.19 -4.68 -4.71
C GLU A 160 3.16 -5.00 -5.80
N GLY A 161 2.46 -6.13 -5.64
CA GLY A 161 1.48 -6.65 -6.60
C GLY A 161 0.12 -6.03 -6.36
N ASP A 162 -0.20 -4.94 -7.09
CA ASP A 162 -1.48 -4.28 -7.02
C ASP A 162 -2.51 -5.01 -7.88
N GLU A 163 -3.66 -5.35 -7.30
CA GLU A 163 -4.80 -5.97 -7.94
C GLU A 163 -5.65 -5.00 -8.77
N TYR A 164 -5.35 -3.69 -8.75
CA TYR A 164 -6.06 -2.71 -9.54
C TYR A 164 -5.63 -2.71 -11.02
N LEU A 165 -6.52 -2.18 -11.89
CA LEU A 165 -6.35 -2.20 -13.34
C LEU A 165 -5.07 -1.50 -13.82
N THR A 166 -4.56 -1.96 -14.95
CA THR A 166 -3.27 -1.60 -15.55
C THR A 166 -3.29 -0.28 -16.33
N SER A 167 -4.17 -0.17 -17.34
CA SER A 167 -4.23 1.01 -18.22
C SER A 167 -5.60 1.14 -18.88
N PRO A 168 -5.89 2.25 -19.61
CA PRO A 168 -7.14 2.40 -20.35
C PRO A 168 -7.33 1.39 -21.48
N ILE A 169 -6.25 0.90 -22.06
CA ILE A 169 -6.25 -0.05 -23.19
C ILE A 169 -6.00 -1.50 -22.76
N ASP A 170 -5.57 -1.71 -21.52
CA ASP A 170 -5.38 -3.03 -20.91
C ASP A 170 -6.01 -3.03 -19.52
N ARG A 171 -7.17 -3.66 -19.40
CA ARG A 171 -8.00 -3.65 -18.19
C ARG A 171 -7.82 -4.90 -17.33
N VAL A 172 -6.62 -5.45 -17.30
CA VAL A 172 -6.27 -6.53 -16.37
C VAL A 172 -5.55 -5.96 -15.13
N PRO A 173 -5.58 -6.66 -13.99
CA PRO A 173 -4.80 -6.29 -12.83
C PRO A 173 -3.30 -6.20 -13.07
N LYS A 174 -2.64 -5.21 -12.46
CA LYS A 174 -1.21 -4.96 -12.65
C LYS A 174 -0.36 -6.19 -12.33
N PHE A 175 -0.68 -6.93 -11.27
CA PHE A 175 0.13 -8.08 -10.84
C PHE A 175 0.13 -9.26 -11.83
N HIS A 176 -0.82 -9.31 -12.78
CA HIS A 176 -0.81 -10.33 -13.84
C HIS A 176 0.38 -10.18 -14.80
N HIS A 177 0.91 -8.97 -14.97
CA HIS A 177 2.03 -8.70 -15.88
C HIS A 177 3.40 -9.06 -15.30
N TYR A 178 3.51 -9.33 -14.01
CA TYR A 178 4.82 -9.44 -13.36
C TYR A 178 5.49 -10.80 -13.44
N HIS A 179 4.75 -11.88 -13.74
CA HIS A 179 5.27 -13.24 -13.88
C HIS A 179 6.28 -13.61 -12.78
N PRO A 180 5.85 -13.74 -11.51
CA PRO A 180 6.74 -13.93 -10.38
C PRO A 180 7.45 -15.27 -10.37
N HIS A 181 8.69 -15.31 -9.87
CA HIS A 181 9.33 -16.54 -9.43
C HIS A 181 8.92 -16.88 -7.98
N ILE A 182 8.70 -15.84 -7.17
CA ILE A 182 8.18 -15.97 -5.80
C ILE A 182 6.96 -15.06 -5.70
N ALA A 183 5.78 -15.67 -5.59
CA ALA A 183 4.53 -14.96 -5.37
C ALA A 183 4.16 -15.00 -3.89
N VAL A 184 3.60 -13.90 -3.38
CA VAL A 184 3.01 -13.86 -2.03
C VAL A 184 1.54 -13.50 -2.17
N ILE A 185 0.65 -14.21 -1.45
CA ILE A 185 -0.75 -13.81 -1.22
C ILE A 185 -0.93 -13.57 0.27
N SER A 186 -1.04 -12.29 0.66
CA SER A 186 -1.09 -11.85 2.05
C SER A 186 -2.51 -11.73 2.62
N GLY A 187 -3.45 -12.48 2.04
CA GLY A 187 -4.86 -12.49 2.37
C GLY A 187 -5.72 -11.89 1.27
N ILE A 188 -7.00 -12.30 1.22
CA ILE A 188 -7.96 -11.89 0.20
C ILE A 188 -9.23 -11.34 0.86
N GLY A 189 -9.33 -10.02 0.89
CA GLY A 189 -10.53 -9.32 1.32
C GLY A 189 -11.09 -8.49 0.17
N TRP A 190 -12.38 -8.61 -0.12
CA TRP A 190 -12.99 -7.91 -1.24
C TRP A 190 -12.76 -6.41 -1.18
N ASP A 191 -12.10 -5.87 -2.19
CA ASP A 191 -11.82 -4.45 -2.38
C ASP A 191 -12.11 -4.06 -3.85
N HIS A 192 -12.10 -2.76 -4.15
CA HIS A 192 -12.30 -2.24 -5.52
C HIS A 192 -13.59 -2.71 -6.20
N VAL A 193 -14.73 -2.66 -5.49
CA VAL A 193 -16.04 -3.12 -5.99
C VAL A 193 -16.51 -2.42 -7.28
N ASN A 194 -15.99 -1.23 -7.56
CA ASN A 194 -16.21 -0.51 -8.81
C ASN A 194 -15.55 -1.19 -10.03
N VAL A 195 -14.54 -2.03 -9.79
CA VAL A 195 -13.78 -2.76 -10.82
C VAL A 195 -14.17 -4.24 -10.81
N PHE A 196 -14.33 -4.81 -9.62
CA PHE A 196 -14.68 -6.22 -9.38
C PHE A 196 -16.05 -6.30 -8.71
N PRO A 197 -17.15 -6.30 -9.49
CA PRO A 197 -18.50 -6.16 -8.95
C PRO A 197 -18.98 -7.38 -8.16
N THR A 198 -18.30 -8.52 -8.26
CA THR A 198 -18.55 -9.72 -7.46
C THR A 198 -17.29 -10.24 -6.81
N PHE A 199 -17.44 -10.87 -5.65
CA PHE A 199 -16.30 -11.46 -4.95
C PHE A 199 -15.65 -12.58 -5.76
N ASP A 200 -16.43 -13.40 -6.49
CA ASP A 200 -15.89 -14.45 -7.35
C ASP A 200 -15.02 -13.89 -8.48
N ASN A 201 -15.42 -12.75 -9.07
CA ASN A 201 -14.59 -12.06 -10.06
C ASN A 201 -13.27 -11.59 -9.46
N TYR A 202 -13.30 -11.07 -8.22
CA TYR A 202 -12.11 -10.67 -7.48
C TYR A 202 -11.19 -11.86 -7.16
N LEU A 203 -11.75 -12.99 -6.71
CA LEU A 203 -11.01 -14.23 -6.44
C LEU A 203 -10.32 -14.78 -7.71
N GLU A 204 -10.99 -14.69 -8.87
CA GLU A 204 -10.41 -15.16 -10.13
C GLU A 204 -9.14 -14.40 -10.49
N GLN A 205 -9.00 -13.12 -10.11
CA GLN A 205 -7.77 -12.36 -10.34
C GLN A 205 -6.57 -12.98 -9.61
N PHE A 206 -6.77 -13.46 -8.39
CA PHE A 206 -5.72 -14.16 -7.64
C PHE A 206 -5.42 -15.54 -8.21
N ARG A 207 -6.42 -16.28 -8.70
CA ARG A 207 -6.18 -17.56 -9.41
C ARG A 207 -5.35 -17.35 -10.68
N ILE A 208 -5.65 -16.30 -11.46
CA ILE A 208 -4.86 -15.92 -12.63
C ILE A 208 -3.44 -15.55 -12.19
N PHE A 209 -3.26 -14.73 -11.17
CA PHE A 209 -1.95 -14.35 -10.65
C PHE A 209 -1.10 -15.57 -10.29
N VAL A 210 -1.66 -16.57 -9.62
CA VAL A 210 -0.94 -17.81 -9.29
C VAL A 210 -0.54 -18.58 -10.55
N ARG A 211 -1.38 -18.57 -11.58
CA ARG A 211 -1.06 -19.22 -12.88
C ARG A 211 0.08 -18.52 -13.65
N THR A 212 0.38 -17.24 -13.32
CA THR A 212 1.51 -16.51 -13.91
C THR A 212 2.85 -16.79 -13.25
N ILE A 213 2.90 -17.61 -12.18
CA ILE A 213 4.15 -17.99 -11.53
C ILE A 213 5.02 -18.75 -12.52
N GLU A 214 6.28 -18.33 -12.65
CA GLU A 214 7.25 -18.96 -13.55
C GLU A 214 7.53 -20.42 -13.16
N GLN A 215 7.91 -21.23 -14.15
CA GLN A 215 8.25 -22.64 -13.91
C GLN A 215 9.36 -22.77 -12.87
N GLY A 216 9.16 -23.60 -11.86
CA GLY A 216 10.08 -23.77 -10.73
C GLY A 216 9.96 -22.70 -9.66
N GLY A 217 9.03 -21.75 -9.82
CA GLY A 217 8.71 -20.76 -8.80
C GLY A 217 7.83 -21.32 -7.69
N CYS A 218 7.46 -20.45 -6.73
CA CYS A 218 6.65 -20.85 -5.58
C CYS A 218 5.62 -19.77 -5.18
N LEU A 219 4.60 -20.24 -4.44
CA LEU A 219 3.59 -19.43 -3.79
C LEU A 219 3.79 -19.47 -2.28
N ILE A 220 3.88 -18.29 -1.66
CA ILE A 220 3.84 -18.08 -0.21
C ILE A 220 2.48 -17.45 0.13
N TYR A 221 1.72 -17.99 1.09
CA TYR A 221 0.36 -17.54 1.31
C TYR A 221 -0.05 -17.56 2.79
N ASP A 222 -0.94 -16.67 3.17
CA ASP A 222 -1.56 -16.68 4.52
C ASP A 222 -2.50 -17.88 4.63
N GLN A 223 -2.06 -18.93 5.33
CA GLN A 223 -2.84 -20.17 5.53
C GLN A 223 -4.04 -20.00 6.47
N THR A 224 -4.16 -18.84 7.11
CA THR A 224 -5.30 -18.53 7.97
C THR A 224 -6.42 -17.79 7.21
N ASP A 225 -6.16 -17.41 5.96
CA ASP A 225 -7.15 -16.86 5.04
C ASP A 225 -7.74 -17.99 4.20
N VAL A 226 -9.04 -18.22 4.34
CA VAL A 226 -9.74 -19.36 3.71
C VAL A 226 -9.63 -19.35 2.19
N GLU A 227 -9.69 -18.18 1.56
CA GLU A 227 -9.64 -18.08 0.11
C GLU A 227 -8.21 -18.20 -0.42
N ALA A 228 -7.22 -17.65 0.28
CA ALA A 228 -5.82 -17.86 -0.06
C ALA A 228 -5.41 -19.34 0.06
N GLU A 229 -5.88 -20.04 1.10
CA GLU A 229 -5.68 -21.49 1.28
C GLU A 229 -6.29 -22.29 0.13
N LYS A 230 -7.53 -22.03 -0.26
CA LYS A 230 -8.17 -22.71 -1.42
C LYS A 230 -7.42 -22.49 -2.72
N ILE A 231 -6.93 -21.27 -2.96
CA ILE A 231 -6.16 -20.94 -4.15
C ILE A 231 -4.83 -21.69 -4.14
N ALA A 232 -4.15 -21.74 -2.98
CA ALA A 232 -2.88 -22.46 -2.82
C ALA A 232 -3.04 -23.97 -3.07
N GLN A 233 -4.13 -24.59 -2.63
CA GLN A 233 -4.45 -26.00 -2.89
C GLN A 233 -4.59 -26.32 -4.39
N GLY A 234 -5.02 -25.34 -5.20
CA GLY A 234 -5.14 -25.47 -6.66
C GLY A 234 -3.88 -25.08 -7.44
N ALA A 235 -2.82 -24.60 -6.77
CA ALA A 235 -1.61 -24.12 -7.42
C ALA A 235 -0.78 -25.26 -8.04
N GLN A 236 -0.16 -25.00 -9.19
CA GLN A 236 0.71 -25.97 -9.90
C GLN A 236 2.20 -25.74 -9.59
N CYS A 237 2.51 -25.04 -8.50
CA CYS A 237 3.86 -24.75 -8.02
C CYS A 237 4.03 -25.18 -6.58
N GLN A 238 5.26 -25.11 -6.06
CA GLN A 238 5.51 -25.34 -4.64
C GLN A 238 4.82 -24.24 -3.79
N THR A 239 4.20 -24.64 -2.68
CA THR A 239 3.44 -23.72 -1.82
C THR A 239 3.98 -23.73 -0.39
N TYR A 240 3.99 -22.57 0.25
CA TYR A 240 4.43 -22.37 1.64
C TYR A 240 3.39 -21.55 2.39
N GLY A 241 2.64 -22.21 3.28
CA GLY A 241 1.68 -21.53 4.15
C GLY A 241 2.36 -20.87 5.34
N TYR A 242 1.90 -19.68 5.72
CA TYR A 242 2.33 -19.01 6.94
C TYR A 242 1.14 -18.56 7.79
N GLY A 243 1.40 -18.41 9.07
CA GLY A 243 0.47 -17.85 10.05
C GLY A 243 1.16 -16.77 10.89
N VAL A 244 0.58 -16.48 12.03
CA VAL A 244 1.13 -15.55 13.02
C VAL A 244 2.44 -16.10 13.58
N HIS A 245 3.54 -15.31 13.50
CA HIS A 245 4.78 -15.66 14.19
C HIS A 245 4.55 -15.62 15.70
N PRO A 246 5.05 -16.61 16.49
CA PRO A 246 4.93 -16.57 17.95
C PRO A 246 5.56 -15.31 18.55
N PHE A 247 4.84 -14.63 19.44
CA PHE A 247 5.29 -13.38 20.04
C PHE A 247 4.68 -13.15 21.44
N GLU A 248 5.30 -12.23 22.17
CA GLU A 248 4.77 -11.66 23.42
C GLU A 248 4.72 -10.13 23.28
N SER A 249 3.72 -9.50 23.88
CA SER A 249 3.58 -8.03 23.93
C SER A 249 3.61 -7.54 25.38
N ASN A 250 4.32 -6.44 25.60
CA ASN A 250 4.37 -5.77 26.90
C ASN A 250 4.44 -4.23 26.67
N GLY A 251 3.31 -3.57 26.79
CA GLY A 251 3.19 -2.14 26.45
C GLY A 251 3.53 -1.87 25.00
N ILE A 252 4.50 -1.00 24.73
CA ILE A 252 4.93 -0.67 23.35
C ILE A 252 5.90 -1.73 22.75
N LYS A 253 6.35 -2.70 23.55
CA LYS A 253 7.33 -3.68 23.13
C LYS A 253 6.68 -4.95 22.61
N THR A 254 7.18 -5.44 21.49
CA THR A 254 6.83 -6.74 20.92
C THR A 254 8.09 -7.57 20.81
N THR A 255 8.04 -8.80 21.31
CA THR A 255 9.16 -9.73 21.33
C THR A 255 8.79 -11.01 20.58
N LEU A 256 9.50 -11.32 19.51
CA LEU A 256 9.39 -12.57 18.79
C LEU A 256 9.95 -13.72 19.62
N LEU A 257 9.26 -14.86 19.63
CA LEU A 257 9.73 -16.11 20.22
C LEU A 257 10.28 -16.99 19.11
N LEU A 258 11.59 -17.18 19.08
CA LEU A 258 12.27 -17.84 17.96
C LEU A 258 12.27 -19.37 18.12
N PRO A 259 12.40 -20.14 17.03
CA PRO A 259 12.38 -21.61 17.09
C PRO A 259 13.50 -22.23 17.93
N ASP A 260 14.63 -21.53 18.10
CA ASP A 260 15.76 -21.95 18.92
C ASP A 260 15.60 -21.60 20.41
N GLY A 261 14.45 -21.05 20.80
CA GLY A 261 14.14 -20.58 22.15
C GLY A 261 14.67 -19.19 22.48
N SER A 262 15.41 -18.55 21.59
CA SER A 262 15.86 -17.18 21.78
C SER A 262 14.72 -16.16 21.56
N ARG A 263 14.95 -14.92 21.94
CA ARG A 263 13.96 -13.84 21.91
C ARG A 263 14.51 -12.63 21.15
N ARG A 264 13.67 -11.98 20.34
CA ARG A 264 14.07 -10.81 19.57
C ARG A 264 13.02 -9.72 19.66
N GLU A 265 13.38 -8.56 20.19
CA GLU A 265 12.51 -7.37 20.19
C GLU A 265 12.41 -6.80 18.77
N VAL A 266 11.20 -6.35 18.37
CA VAL A 266 10.90 -5.75 17.07
C VAL A 266 10.10 -4.46 17.25
N GLY A 267 10.26 -3.53 16.29
CA GLY A 267 9.63 -2.21 16.31
C GLY A 267 8.18 -2.16 15.81
N VAL A 268 7.59 -3.31 15.48
CA VAL A 268 6.19 -3.40 15.00
C VAL A 268 5.38 -4.33 15.91
N PHE A 269 4.07 -4.13 15.97
CA PHE A 269 3.19 -4.87 16.86
C PHE A 269 1.90 -5.35 16.16
N GLY A 270 1.14 -6.18 16.87
CA GLY A 270 -0.13 -6.76 16.43
C GLY A 270 0.04 -8.02 15.58
N SER A 271 -0.92 -8.92 15.70
CA SER A 271 -0.92 -10.23 15.04
C SER A 271 -0.75 -10.14 13.52
N HIS A 272 -1.29 -9.08 12.88
CA HIS A 272 -1.15 -8.88 11.44
C HIS A 272 0.31 -8.57 11.02
N ASN A 273 1.07 -7.79 11.82
CA ASN A 273 2.48 -7.56 11.56
C ASN A 273 3.33 -8.81 11.84
N MET A 274 2.93 -9.64 12.78
CA MET A 274 3.58 -10.94 13.03
C MET A 274 3.37 -11.91 11.85
N LYS A 275 2.22 -11.87 11.18
CA LYS A 275 2.00 -12.55 9.90
C LYS A 275 2.91 -11.97 8.80
N ASN A 276 2.98 -10.63 8.68
CA ASN A 276 3.82 -9.97 7.69
C ASN A 276 5.31 -10.33 7.86
N ILE A 277 5.81 -10.39 9.10
CA ILE A 277 7.16 -10.85 9.41
C ILE A 277 7.39 -12.28 8.92
N ASN A 278 6.43 -13.17 9.17
CA ASN A 278 6.58 -14.58 8.79
C ASN A 278 6.54 -14.75 7.25
N ALA A 279 5.70 -13.98 6.54
CA ALA A 279 5.69 -13.92 5.08
C ALA A 279 7.05 -13.44 4.53
N ALA A 280 7.55 -12.32 5.07
CA ALA A 280 8.85 -11.77 4.66
C ALA A 280 10.00 -12.74 4.95
N ARG A 281 9.96 -13.46 6.08
CA ARG A 281 10.93 -14.50 6.43
C ARG A 281 10.97 -15.62 5.37
N LEU A 282 9.82 -16.15 5.00
CA LEU A 282 9.75 -17.20 3.99
C LEU A 282 10.26 -16.73 2.63
N VAL A 283 9.95 -15.49 2.22
CA VAL A 283 10.52 -14.91 0.99
C VAL A 283 12.05 -14.82 1.10
N CYS A 284 12.57 -14.26 2.19
CA CYS A 284 14.02 -14.12 2.38
C CYS A 284 14.73 -15.46 2.40
N GLN A 285 14.13 -16.51 2.97
CA GLN A 285 14.66 -17.88 2.91
C GLN A 285 14.80 -18.41 1.48
N GLN A 286 13.80 -18.13 0.60
CA GLN A 286 13.90 -18.50 -0.84
C GLN A 286 15.04 -17.76 -1.56
N LEU A 287 15.49 -16.63 -1.02
CA LEU A 287 16.63 -15.85 -1.53
C LEU A 287 17.96 -16.20 -0.85
N GLY A 288 17.99 -17.24 -0.02
CA GLY A 288 19.20 -17.73 0.64
C GLY A 288 19.58 -17.01 1.95
N VAL A 289 18.69 -16.16 2.48
CA VAL A 289 18.89 -15.53 3.80
C VAL A 289 18.56 -16.55 4.89
N THR A 290 19.50 -16.77 5.82
CA THR A 290 19.26 -17.67 6.97
C THR A 290 18.32 -17.04 7.99
N ASP A 291 17.70 -17.87 8.83
CA ASP A 291 16.83 -17.38 9.92
C ASP A 291 17.60 -16.45 10.88
N ALA A 292 18.84 -16.77 11.21
CA ALA A 292 19.69 -15.92 12.06
C ALA A 292 19.89 -14.52 11.46
N GLN A 293 20.22 -14.44 10.17
CA GLN A 293 20.36 -13.17 9.45
C GLN A 293 19.04 -12.40 9.39
N PHE A 294 17.93 -13.12 9.12
CA PHE A 294 16.61 -12.52 9.06
C PHE A 294 16.20 -11.87 10.39
N TYR A 295 16.30 -12.63 11.50
CA TYR A 295 15.89 -12.14 12.81
C TYR A 295 16.80 -11.01 13.33
N GLU A 296 18.08 -11.03 13.00
CA GLU A 296 18.98 -9.92 13.30
C GLU A 296 18.57 -8.65 12.55
N ALA A 297 18.32 -8.77 11.24
CA ALA A 297 17.96 -7.63 10.40
C ALA A 297 16.58 -7.04 10.75
N ILE A 298 15.55 -7.90 10.95
CA ILE A 298 14.17 -7.46 11.18
C ILE A 298 14.01 -6.72 12.51
N ALA A 299 14.87 -6.96 13.50
CA ALA A 299 14.86 -6.27 14.79
C ALA A 299 14.96 -4.74 14.64
N SER A 300 15.67 -4.25 13.61
CA SER A 300 15.84 -2.83 13.34
C SER A 300 14.72 -2.21 12.48
N PHE A 301 13.75 -3.02 12.03
CA PHE A 301 12.64 -2.53 11.22
C PHE A 301 11.62 -1.77 12.07
N LYS A 302 11.37 -0.50 11.72
CA LYS A 302 10.49 0.41 12.50
C LYS A 302 9.06 0.50 11.98
N GLY A 303 8.73 -0.20 10.87
CA GLY A 303 7.44 -0.12 10.21
C GLY A 303 7.50 0.57 8.84
N ALA A 304 6.40 0.52 8.11
CA ALA A 304 6.21 1.27 6.87
C ALA A 304 5.46 2.58 7.19
N ALA A 305 5.77 3.65 6.48
CA ALA A 305 5.11 4.94 6.67
C ALA A 305 3.57 4.81 6.59
N ARG A 306 2.86 5.49 7.46
CA ARG A 306 1.40 5.43 7.59
C ARG A 306 0.85 4.01 7.81
N ARG A 307 1.58 3.13 8.54
CA ARG A 307 1.12 1.79 8.93
C ARG A 307 1.27 1.63 10.44
N LEU A 308 0.23 1.99 11.19
CA LEU A 308 0.28 2.18 12.65
C LEU A 308 1.50 2.99 13.08
N GLU A 309 1.75 4.07 12.34
CA GLU A 309 2.84 5.01 12.59
C GLU A 309 2.59 5.79 13.88
N LEU A 310 3.51 5.71 14.82
CA LEU A 310 3.43 6.46 16.07
C LEU A 310 3.73 7.94 15.80
N LEU A 311 2.73 8.81 15.97
CA LEU A 311 2.84 10.26 15.79
C LEU A 311 3.23 10.99 17.07
N PHE A 312 2.78 10.48 18.22
CA PHE A 312 2.95 11.12 19.50
C PHE A 312 2.98 10.08 20.64
N ASP A 313 3.88 10.29 21.58
CA ASP A 313 4.07 9.50 22.80
C ASP A 313 4.54 10.42 23.92
N ASN A 314 3.79 10.47 25.03
CA ASN A 314 4.20 11.16 26.27
C ASN A 314 4.29 10.18 27.47
N GLY A 315 4.30 8.89 27.22
CA GLY A 315 4.32 7.83 28.22
C GLY A 315 2.93 7.42 28.71
N ASP A 316 1.95 8.32 28.67
CA ASP A 316 0.57 8.04 29.06
C ASP A 316 -0.36 7.89 27.85
N ASN A 317 -0.20 8.74 26.83
CA ASN A 317 -0.97 8.74 25.62
C ASN A 317 -0.11 8.35 24.43
N PHE A 318 -0.68 7.53 23.51
CA PHE A 318 -0.03 7.12 22.26
C PHE A 318 -0.97 7.39 21.10
N ILE A 319 -0.55 8.18 20.13
CA ILE A 319 -1.36 8.53 18.97
C ILE A 319 -0.75 7.92 17.72
N PHE A 320 -1.54 7.13 17.02
CA PHE A 320 -1.14 6.42 15.82
C PHE A 320 -1.89 6.93 14.60
N ARG A 321 -1.20 6.96 13.45
CA ARG A 321 -1.78 7.14 12.13
C ARG A 321 -1.72 5.82 11.37
N ASP A 322 -2.80 5.51 10.64
CA ASP A 322 -2.82 4.36 9.76
C ASP A 322 -3.49 4.71 8.42
N PHE A 323 -3.01 4.09 7.34
CA PHE A 323 -3.61 4.18 6.01
C PHE A 323 -4.76 3.17 5.82
N ALA A 324 -5.25 2.56 6.89
CA ALA A 324 -6.40 1.66 6.84
C ALA A 324 -7.64 2.40 6.32
N HIS A 325 -8.24 1.89 5.25
CA HIS A 325 -9.40 2.48 4.58
C HIS A 325 -10.44 1.43 4.14
N ALA A 326 -10.07 0.17 4.03
CA ALA A 326 -11.01 -0.94 3.80
C ALA A 326 -11.47 -1.54 5.13
N PRO A 327 -12.68 -2.15 5.20
CA PRO A 327 -13.27 -2.67 6.44
C PRO A 327 -12.35 -3.59 7.24
N SER A 328 -11.75 -4.55 6.57
CA SER A 328 -10.80 -5.51 7.17
C SER A 328 -9.50 -4.87 7.67
N LYS A 329 -9.00 -3.83 6.98
CA LYS A 329 -7.82 -3.05 7.39
C LYS A 329 -8.11 -2.25 8.66
N VAL A 330 -9.26 -1.57 8.70
CA VAL A 330 -9.72 -0.81 9.89
C VAL A 330 -9.87 -1.73 11.10
N ASN A 331 -10.53 -2.87 10.93
CA ASN A 331 -10.67 -3.87 11.99
C ASN A 331 -9.30 -4.38 12.48
N ALA A 332 -8.36 -4.68 11.57
CA ALA A 332 -7.04 -5.17 11.92
C ALA A 332 -6.24 -4.14 12.74
N SER A 333 -6.30 -2.85 12.39
CA SER A 333 -5.62 -1.77 13.10
C SER A 333 -6.19 -1.57 14.51
N VAL A 334 -7.52 -1.52 14.63
CA VAL A 334 -8.21 -1.39 15.93
C VAL A 334 -7.91 -2.60 16.83
N LYS A 335 -7.95 -3.81 16.27
CA LYS A 335 -7.62 -5.05 16.98
C LYS A 335 -6.17 -5.05 17.46
N ALA A 336 -5.22 -4.67 16.61
CA ALA A 336 -3.80 -4.61 16.97
C ALA A 336 -3.54 -3.66 18.14
N LEU A 337 -4.16 -2.48 18.11
CA LEU A 337 -4.02 -1.50 19.19
C LEU A 337 -4.66 -1.99 20.48
N ARG A 338 -5.81 -2.65 20.41
CA ARG A 338 -6.45 -3.26 21.59
C ARG A 338 -5.62 -4.41 22.18
N GLU A 339 -5.06 -5.29 21.33
CA GLU A 339 -4.16 -6.36 21.74
C GLU A 339 -2.90 -5.83 22.42
N GLN A 340 -2.33 -4.75 21.88
CA GLN A 340 -1.09 -4.14 22.39
C GLN A 340 -1.30 -3.35 23.69
N PHE A 341 -2.46 -2.69 23.82
CA PHE A 341 -2.78 -1.78 24.92
C PHE A 341 -4.15 -2.13 25.55
N PRO A 342 -4.29 -3.31 26.20
CA PRO A 342 -5.59 -3.78 26.65
C PRO A 342 -6.27 -2.87 27.69
N GLU A 343 -5.48 -2.18 28.53
CA GLU A 343 -5.96 -1.38 29.66
C GLU A 343 -6.12 0.14 29.32
N LYS A 344 -5.73 0.56 28.10
CA LYS A 344 -5.85 1.95 27.72
C LYS A 344 -7.18 2.25 27.03
N HIS A 345 -7.64 3.49 27.14
CA HIS A 345 -8.84 3.96 26.45
C HIS A 345 -8.57 4.16 24.96
N LEU A 346 -9.13 3.30 24.11
CA LEU A 346 -8.93 3.31 22.67
C LEU A 346 -9.97 4.20 21.97
N ILE A 347 -9.50 5.31 21.40
CA ILE A 347 -10.28 6.20 20.52
C ILE A 347 -9.93 5.86 19.08
N ALA A 348 -10.91 5.36 18.31
CA ALA A 348 -10.74 5.09 16.88
C ALA A 348 -11.45 6.15 16.04
N VAL A 349 -10.68 6.88 15.25
CA VAL A 349 -11.16 7.89 14.29
C VAL A 349 -10.92 7.36 12.89
N PHE A 350 -12.00 7.18 12.13
CA PHE A 350 -11.92 6.65 10.78
C PHE A 350 -12.54 7.63 9.77
N GLU A 351 -11.79 7.98 8.72
CA GLU A 351 -12.25 8.85 7.64
C GLU A 351 -12.83 8.04 6.48
N LEU A 352 -14.09 8.31 6.13
CA LEU A 352 -14.70 7.84 4.89
C LEU A 352 -14.16 8.70 3.74
N HIS A 353 -13.14 8.21 3.04
CA HIS A 353 -12.45 8.98 2.00
C HIS A 353 -12.42 8.30 0.63
N THR A 354 -12.38 6.96 0.58
CA THR A 354 -12.34 6.22 -0.68
C THR A 354 -13.71 6.19 -1.37
N TYR A 355 -13.74 5.90 -2.66
CA TYR A 355 -14.99 5.77 -3.41
C TYR A 355 -15.92 4.71 -2.78
N SER A 356 -15.37 3.56 -2.41
CA SER A 356 -16.11 2.49 -1.74
C SER A 356 -16.66 2.92 -0.38
N SER A 357 -15.83 3.55 0.47
CA SER A 357 -16.24 3.95 1.82
C SER A 357 -17.32 5.04 1.83
N LEU A 358 -17.40 5.85 0.79
CA LEU A 358 -18.42 6.88 0.60
C LEU A 358 -19.72 6.35 -0.04
N SER A 359 -19.76 5.07 -0.41
CA SER A 359 -20.92 4.44 -1.06
C SER A 359 -21.88 3.87 -0.04
N GLU A 360 -23.17 4.25 -0.14
CA GLU A 360 -24.24 3.72 0.71
C GLU A 360 -24.40 2.20 0.60
N VAL A 361 -24.16 1.64 -0.58
CA VAL A 361 -24.24 0.19 -0.83
C VAL A 361 -23.11 -0.56 -0.12
N PHE A 362 -21.96 0.10 0.11
CA PHE A 362 -20.78 -0.55 0.69
C PHE A 362 -20.64 -0.35 2.20
N ILE A 363 -21.35 0.61 2.80
CA ILE A 363 -21.14 0.99 4.20
C ILE A 363 -21.36 -0.15 5.20
N ASP A 364 -22.25 -1.11 4.90
CA ASP A 364 -22.53 -2.25 5.77
C ASP A 364 -21.36 -3.23 5.92
N HIS A 365 -20.37 -3.19 5.01
CA HIS A 365 -19.14 -3.96 5.15
C HIS A 365 -18.25 -3.48 6.33
N TYR A 366 -18.48 -2.24 6.83
CA TYR A 366 -17.79 -1.72 8.02
C TYR A 366 -18.42 -2.16 9.34
N ARG A 367 -19.48 -2.97 9.31
CA ARG A 367 -20.10 -3.53 10.51
C ARG A 367 -19.03 -4.16 11.40
N ASP A 368 -19.06 -3.79 12.68
CA ASP A 368 -18.10 -4.22 13.71
C ASP A 368 -16.63 -3.79 13.50
N ALA A 369 -16.26 -3.06 12.44
CA ALA A 369 -14.88 -2.67 12.17
C ALA A 369 -14.26 -1.84 13.31
N LEU A 370 -15.06 -1.07 14.06
CA LEU A 370 -14.65 -0.24 15.20
C LEU A 370 -15.10 -0.83 16.56
N LYS A 371 -15.56 -2.09 16.61
CA LYS A 371 -16.16 -2.70 17.81
C LYS A 371 -15.26 -2.70 19.04
N LEU A 372 -13.96 -2.87 18.88
CA LEU A 372 -13.01 -2.95 19.97
C LEU A 372 -12.54 -1.58 20.50
N ALA A 373 -12.96 -0.47 19.89
CA ALA A 373 -12.70 0.86 20.38
C ALA A 373 -13.66 1.24 21.52
N ASP A 374 -13.18 1.93 22.55
CA ASP A 374 -14.04 2.47 23.62
C ASP A 374 -14.83 3.67 23.09
N GLN A 375 -14.20 4.49 22.24
CA GLN A 375 -14.85 5.58 21.54
C GLN A 375 -14.61 5.44 20.04
N ALA A 376 -15.67 5.48 19.24
CA ALA A 376 -15.63 5.42 17.79
C ALA A 376 -16.15 6.70 17.15
N ILE A 377 -15.36 7.24 16.22
CA ILE A 377 -15.66 8.47 15.49
C ILE A 377 -15.48 8.20 14.00
N VAL A 378 -16.47 8.54 13.20
CA VAL A 378 -16.37 8.55 11.75
C VAL A 378 -16.30 10.00 11.26
N PHE A 379 -15.26 10.30 10.52
CA PHE A 379 -15.10 11.56 9.81
C PHE A 379 -15.67 11.42 8.40
N TYR A 380 -16.69 12.22 8.09
CA TYR A 380 -17.43 12.17 6.84
C TYR A 380 -17.53 13.57 6.25
N ASP A 381 -16.63 13.90 5.32
CA ASP A 381 -16.55 15.24 4.71
C ASP A 381 -17.52 15.37 3.52
N PRO A 382 -18.56 16.21 3.59
CA PRO A 382 -19.47 16.48 2.47
C PRO A 382 -18.75 17.01 1.21
N HIS A 383 -17.65 17.72 1.38
CA HIS A 383 -16.88 18.25 0.25
C HIS A 383 -16.18 17.12 -0.53
N ALA A 384 -15.61 16.13 0.17
CA ALA A 384 -15.03 14.95 -0.47
C ALA A 384 -16.06 14.13 -1.25
N VAL A 385 -17.29 14.06 -0.75
CA VAL A 385 -18.43 13.40 -1.44
C VAL A 385 -18.77 14.16 -2.73
N ALA A 386 -18.87 15.48 -2.66
CA ALA A 386 -19.20 16.34 -3.81
C ALA A 386 -18.14 16.24 -4.93
N ILE A 387 -16.84 16.25 -4.58
CA ILE A 387 -15.75 16.07 -5.56
C ILE A 387 -15.89 14.75 -6.31
N LYS A 388 -16.30 13.68 -5.64
CA LYS A 388 -16.52 12.36 -6.23
C LYS A 388 -17.86 12.19 -6.92
N LYS A 389 -18.71 13.22 -6.93
CA LYS A 389 -20.04 13.23 -7.53
C LYS A 389 -20.95 12.11 -6.99
N LEU A 390 -20.82 11.84 -5.69
CA LEU A 390 -21.66 10.88 -4.96
C LEU A 390 -22.80 11.60 -4.23
N GLU A 391 -23.82 10.85 -3.87
CA GLU A 391 -24.90 11.35 -3.02
C GLU A 391 -24.49 11.36 -1.56
N LEU A 392 -24.97 12.34 -0.80
CA LEU A 392 -24.70 12.44 0.64
C LEU A 392 -25.47 11.36 1.39
N MET A 393 -24.74 10.62 2.22
CA MET A 393 -25.29 9.59 3.11
C MET A 393 -25.74 10.24 4.43
N PRO A 394 -26.95 9.98 4.92
CA PRO A 394 -27.36 10.46 6.24
C PRO A 394 -26.50 9.85 7.36
N ASP A 395 -26.20 10.62 8.42
CA ASP A 395 -25.44 10.14 9.58
C ASP A 395 -26.02 8.87 10.20
N ALA A 396 -27.36 8.80 10.27
CA ALA A 396 -28.06 7.62 10.77
C ALA A 396 -27.74 6.35 9.96
N ARG A 397 -27.54 6.48 8.64
CA ARG A 397 -27.17 5.37 7.76
C ARG A 397 -25.72 4.93 8.01
N ILE A 398 -24.83 5.88 8.28
CA ILE A 398 -23.44 5.58 8.66
C ILE A 398 -23.41 4.81 10.00
N VAL A 399 -24.12 5.31 11.01
CA VAL A 399 -24.24 4.66 12.33
C VAL A 399 -24.78 3.23 12.20
N GLU A 400 -25.82 3.02 11.39
CA GLU A 400 -26.40 1.70 11.11
C GLU A 400 -25.38 0.78 10.41
N GLY A 401 -24.67 1.27 9.41
CA GLY A 401 -23.69 0.51 8.64
C GLY A 401 -22.55 -0.02 9.51
N PHE A 402 -22.06 0.79 10.45
CA PHE A 402 -21.06 0.34 11.42
C PHE A 402 -21.62 -0.56 12.53
N GLY A 403 -22.95 -0.65 12.68
CA GLY A 403 -23.61 -1.48 13.69
C GLY A 403 -23.35 -1.02 15.13
N ARG A 404 -23.11 0.29 15.34
CA ARG A 404 -22.69 0.84 16.63
C ARG A 404 -23.45 2.12 16.97
N SER A 405 -24.44 2.04 17.87
CA SER A 405 -25.36 3.15 18.20
C SER A 405 -24.72 4.35 18.89
N ASP A 406 -23.53 4.18 19.52
CA ASP A 406 -22.76 5.24 20.18
C ASP A 406 -21.74 5.92 19.25
N LEU A 407 -21.66 5.49 17.96
CA LEU A 407 -20.78 6.08 16.94
C LEU A 407 -21.07 7.58 16.80
N LYS A 408 -20.02 8.38 16.77
CA LYS A 408 -20.11 9.82 16.46
C LYS A 408 -19.71 10.06 15.02
N VAL A 409 -20.51 10.82 14.29
CA VAL A 409 -20.19 11.29 12.94
C VAL A 409 -19.84 12.78 13.03
N VAL A 410 -18.72 13.18 12.40
CA VAL A 410 -18.24 14.57 12.33
C VAL A 410 -17.92 14.91 10.86
N HIS A 411 -18.11 16.17 10.48
CA HIS A 411 -18.07 16.56 9.07
C HIS A 411 -16.89 17.47 8.70
N ASN A 412 -16.14 17.94 9.68
CA ASN A 412 -14.97 18.78 9.48
C ASN A 412 -13.98 18.67 10.63
N LYS A 413 -12.77 19.20 10.40
CA LYS A 413 -11.67 19.19 11.38
C LYS A 413 -12.05 19.86 12.70
N ALA A 414 -12.81 20.97 12.66
CA ALA A 414 -13.16 21.72 13.88
C ALA A 414 -14.11 20.90 14.79
N GLU A 415 -15.09 20.22 14.20
CA GLU A 415 -15.99 19.31 14.94
C GLU A 415 -15.23 18.15 15.56
N LEU A 416 -14.27 17.55 14.80
CA LEU A 416 -13.43 16.47 15.31
C LEU A 416 -12.62 16.93 16.52
N ILE A 417 -11.91 18.05 16.41
CA ILE A 417 -11.11 18.61 17.51
C ILE A 417 -11.99 18.89 18.72
N ALA A 418 -13.12 19.58 18.54
CA ALA A 418 -14.04 19.90 19.64
C ALA A 418 -14.62 18.67 20.34
N LEU A 419 -14.83 17.57 19.59
CA LEU A 419 -15.28 16.29 20.15
C LEU A 419 -14.16 15.64 20.97
N LEU A 420 -12.93 15.63 20.47
CA LEU A 420 -11.76 15.05 21.17
C LEU A 420 -11.40 15.85 22.42
N GLU A 421 -11.51 17.17 22.41
CA GLU A 421 -11.30 18.05 23.60
C GLU A 421 -12.23 17.74 24.76
N LYS A 422 -13.47 17.34 24.45
CA LYS A 422 -14.49 16.98 25.46
C LYS A 422 -14.35 15.55 25.98
N GLY A 423 -13.55 14.71 25.28
CA GLY A 423 -13.35 13.32 25.61
C GLY A 423 -12.27 13.06 26.65
N GLN A 424 -11.92 11.78 26.80
CA GLN A 424 -10.82 11.37 27.67
C GLN A 424 -9.48 11.79 27.07
N ARG A 425 -8.61 12.40 27.88
CA ARG A 425 -7.31 12.95 27.48
C ARG A 425 -6.11 12.31 28.17
N LYS A 426 -6.34 11.36 29.08
CA LYS A 426 -5.32 10.61 29.81
C LYS A 426 -5.51 9.12 29.61
N ASN A 427 -4.42 8.38 29.61
CA ASN A 427 -4.41 6.92 29.40
C ASN A 427 -5.07 6.54 28.07
N VAL A 428 -4.76 7.28 27.00
CA VAL A 428 -5.43 7.18 25.69
C VAL A 428 -4.54 6.55 24.65
N ILE A 429 -5.15 5.69 23.82
CA ILE A 429 -4.64 5.29 22.51
C ILE A 429 -5.53 5.95 21.45
N GLY A 430 -4.97 6.82 20.61
CA GLY A 430 -5.66 7.40 19.47
C GLY A 430 -5.26 6.71 18.18
N ALA A 431 -6.25 6.17 17.44
CA ALA A 431 -6.07 5.55 16.13
C ALA A 431 -6.72 6.42 15.05
N PHE A 432 -5.92 7.10 14.24
CA PHE A 432 -6.39 7.96 13.14
C PHE A 432 -6.19 7.22 11.82
N MET A 433 -7.27 6.67 11.26
CA MET A 433 -7.26 5.77 10.11
C MET A 433 -7.85 6.45 8.88
N SER A 434 -7.05 6.66 7.83
CA SER A 434 -7.47 7.32 6.59
C SER A 434 -6.53 7.07 5.42
N SER A 435 -7.09 7.05 4.22
CA SER A 435 -6.35 7.25 2.96
C SER A 435 -6.22 8.74 2.57
N GLY A 436 -6.90 9.63 3.29
CA GLY A 436 -6.83 11.09 3.19
C GLY A 436 -6.00 11.72 4.31
N ASP A 437 -6.46 12.89 4.81
CA ASP A 437 -5.75 13.68 5.82
C ASP A 437 -6.67 14.36 6.85
N PHE A 438 -7.94 13.97 6.95
CA PHE A 438 -8.93 14.54 7.85
C PHE A 438 -9.06 16.09 7.71
N ASN A 439 -9.12 16.57 6.46
CA ASN A 439 -9.14 18.01 6.14
C ASN A 439 -7.92 18.77 6.71
N GLY A 440 -6.73 18.21 6.51
CA GLY A 440 -5.48 18.82 6.94
C GLY A 440 -5.24 18.75 8.45
N LEU A 441 -5.71 17.69 9.13
CA LEU A 441 -5.36 17.43 10.54
C LEU A 441 -3.86 17.11 10.65
N THR A 442 -3.14 17.92 11.39
CA THR A 442 -1.69 17.80 11.56
C THR A 442 -1.31 17.02 12.83
N THR A 443 -0.06 16.56 12.88
CA THR A 443 0.49 15.98 14.11
C THR A 443 0.54 17.00 15.25
N ASP A 444 0.75 18.30 14.95
CA ASP A 444 0.78 19.36 15.97
C ASP A 444 -0.61 19.63 16.55
N ASP A 445 -1.68 19.55 15.74
CA ASP A 445 -3.05 19.59 16.25
C ASP A 445 -3.30 18.47 17.29
N LEU A 446 -2.84 17.23 16.97
CA LEU A 446 -2.99 16.08 17.86
C LEU A 446 -2.12 16.20 19.13
N ARG A 447 -0.90 16.71 19.00
CA ARG A 447 -0.04 17.02 20.17
C ARG A 447 -0.70 18.00 21.10
N ALA A 448 -1.24 19.12 20.58
CA ALA A 448 -1.92 20.12 21.38
C ALA A 448 -3.10 19.55 22.19
N LEU A 449 -3.78 18.52 21.66
CA LEU A 449 -4.89 17.86 22.36
C LEU A 449 -4.43 16.96 23.52
N TYR A 450 -3.29 16.29 23.40
CA TYR A 450 -2.88 15.22 24.33
C TYR A 450 -1.60 15.51 25.11
N ASP A 451 -0.90 16.63 24.85
CA ASP A 451 0.26 17.06 25.62
C ASP A 451 -0.18 18.04 26.73
N GLU A 452 -0.12 17.60 27.98
CA GLU A 452 -0.49 18.43 29.17
C GLU A 452 0.53 19.54 29.50
N ARG A 453 1.56 19.71 28.66
CA ARG A 453 2.59 20.75 28.87
C ARG A 453 2.30 22.06 28.15
N SER A 454 1.16 22.17 27.51
CA SER A 454 0.69 23.40 26.84
C SER A 454 -0.39 24.13 27.63
#